data_e733f07bad831c9559376fd0596d5568
#
_entry.id   e733f07bad831c9559376fd0596d5568
#
_cell.length_a   1.000
_cell.length_b   1.000
_cell.length_c   1.000
_cell.angle_alpha   90.00
_cell.angle_beta   90.00
_cell.angle_gamma   90.00
#
_symmetry.space_group_name_H-M   'P 1'
#
loop_
_entity.id
_entity.type
_entity.pdbx_description
1 polymer ?
#
loop_
_entity_poly.entity_id
_entity_poly.type
_entity_poly.pdbx_seq_one_letter_code
_entity_poly.pdbx_strand_id
1 'polypeptide(L)' 'MEMEIIQGVITGVVFQNYDNGYCVLRLKTQDDQQITVVGTIPLPSVGERLMVTGRWSSHNSYGKQFEDRKSVV' A
#
# COMPACT_ATOMS: atom_id res chain seq x y z
N MET A 1 -2.74 -15.76 -12.82
CA MET A 1 -2.03 -14.79 -11.99
C MET A 1 -2.71 -14.66 -10.66
N GLU A 2 -1.94 -14.83 -9.63
CA GLU A 2 -2.51 -14.85 -8.28
C GLU A 2 -2.42 -13.48 -7.64
N MET A 3 -3.50 -13.12 -7.01
CA MET A 3 -3.57 -11.90 -6.21
C MET A 3 -3.51 -12.28 -4.75
N GLU A 4 -2.89 -11.42 -3.96
CA GLU A 4 -2.80 -11.62 -2.52
C GLU A 4 -3.56 -10.52 -1.81
N ILE A 5 -3.96 -10.81 -0.58
CA ILE A 5 -4.60 -9.82 0.28
C ILE A 5 -3.67 -9.56 1.45
N ILE A 6 -3.38 -8.29 1.69
CA ILE A 6 -2.54 -7.88 2.80
C ILE A 6 -3.30 -6.91 3.67
N GLN A 7 -3.24 -7.13 4.98
CA GLN A 7 -3.86 -6.25 5.97
C GLN A 7 -2.80 -5.68 6.88
N GLY A 8 -2.99 -4.44 7.28
CA GLY A 8 -2.09 -3.83 8.22
C GLY A 8 -2.56 -2.44 8.61
N VAL A 9 -1.69 -1.75 9.32
CA VAL A 9 -1.94 -0.39 9.77
C VAL A 9 -1.01 0.53 9.02
N ILE A 10 -1.54 1.63 8.52
CA ILE A 10 -0.74 2.63 7.82
C ILE A 10 0.15 3.32 8.84
N THR A 11 1.46 3.23 8.65
CA THR A 11 2.42 3.86 9.53
C THR A 11 3.03 5.12 8.93
N GLY A 12 2.87 5.32 7.64
CA GLY A 12 3.36 6.52 6.99
C GLY A 12 2.85 6.66 5.58
N VAL A 13 2.77 7.89 5.12
CA VAL A 13 2.46 8.21 3.73
C VAL A 13 3.72 8.77 3.13
N VAL A 14 4.35 8.01 2.22
CA VAL A 14 5.63 8.39 1.65
C VAL A 14 5.45 9.41 0.54
N PHE A 15 4.42 9.23 -0.26
CA PHE A 15 4.13 10.09 -1.39
C PHE A 15 2.63 10.07 -1.66
N GLN A 16 2.10 11.20 -2.06
CA GLN A 16 0.69 11.30 -2.40
C GLN A 16 0.51 12.31 -3.53
N ASN A 17 -0.15 11.89 -4.59
CA ASN A 17 -0.49 12.76 -5.72
C ASN A 17 -1.99 13.04 -5.65
N TYR A 18 -2.33 14.30 -5.36
CA TYR A 18 -3.72 14.68 -5.16
C TYR A 18 -4.51 14.78 -6.46
N ASP A 19 -3.83 14.84 -7.60
CA ASP A 19 -4.51 14.95 -8.88
C ASP A 19 -5.15 13.65 -9.31
N ASN A 20 -4.48 12.53 -9.05
CA ASN A 20 -4.98 11.22 -9.48
C ASN A 20 -5.19 10.24 -8.33
N GLY A 21 -4.90 10.65 -7.10
CA GLY A 21 -5.08 9.80 -5.94
C GLY A 21 -4.01 8.73 -5.75
N TYR A 22 -2.99 8.70 -6.59
CA TYR A 22 -1.92 7.73 -6.46
C TYR A 22 -1.09 8.02 -5.22
N CYS A 23 -0.76 6.99 -4.48
CA CYS A 23 0.03 7.18 -3.28
C CYS A 23 0.96 6.01 -3.02
N VAL A 24 1.98 6.28 -2.22
CA VAL A 24 2.93 5.28 -1.73
C VAL A 24 2.85 5.32 -0.21
N LEU A 25 2.51 4.20 0.37
CA LEU A 25 2.28 4.09 1.81
C LEU A 25 3.22 3.09 2.43
N ARG A 26 3.43 3.24 3.72
CA ARG A 26 4.04 2.21 4.55
C ARG A 26 2.98 1.56 5.40
N LEU A 27 2.92 0.24 5.32
CA LEU A 27 1.93 -0.56 6.01
C LEU A 27 2.65 -1.52 6.94
N LYS A 28 2.18 -1.61 8.18
CA LYS A 28 2.73 -2.55 9.15
C LYS A 28 1.76 -3.69 9.34
N THR A 29 2.19 -4.90 9.04
CA THR A 29 1.35 -6.09 9.17
C THR A 29 1.36 -6.61 10.60
N GLN A 30 0.54 -7.65 10.86
CA GLN A 30 0.49 -8.28 12.18
C GLN A 30 1.82 -8.90 12.58
N ASP A 31 2.62 -9.30 11.60
CA ASP A 31 3.94 -9.90 11.85
C ASP A 31 5.01 -8.85 12.11
N ASP A 32 4.64 -7.60 12.30
CA ASP A 32 5.58 -6.50 12.50
C ASP A 32 6.43 -6.21 11.28
N GLN A 33 5.99 -6.60 10.12
CA GLN A 33 6.72 -6.32 8.88
C GLN A 33 6.23 -5.04 8.26
N GLN A 34 7.18 -4.26 7.79
CA GLN A 34 6.85 -3.02 7.06
C GLN A 34 6.83 -3.31 5.57
N ILE A 35 5.72 -2.95 4.94
CA ILE A 35 5.51 -3.19 3.53
C ILE A 35 5.25 -1.86 2.84
N THR A 36 5.86 -1.66 1.68
CA THR A 36 5.56 -0.51 0.84
C THR A 36 4.39 -0.88 -0.06
N VAL A 37 3.32 -0.09 0.02
CA VAL A 37 2.10 -0.30 -0.77
C VAL A 37 1.94 0.87 -1.71
N VAL A 38 1.72 0.59 -2.99
CA VAL A 38 1.52 1.62 -4.00
C VAL A 38 0.18 1.41 -4.69
N GLY A 39 -0.47 2.49 -5.05
CA GLY A 39 -1.73 2.41 -5.76
C GLY A 39 -2.59 3.64 -5.53
N THR A 40 -3.81 3.58 -6.04
CA THR A 40 -4.78 4.65 -5.87
C THR A 40 -5.63 4.34 -4.64
N ILE A 41 -5.30 5.00 -3.54
CA ILE A 41 -5.97 4.79 -2.25
C ILE A 41 -6.48 6.15 -1.78
N PRO A 42 -7.79 6.32 -1.67
CA PRO A 42 -8.34 7.63 -1.29
C PRO A 42 -8.10 7.91 0.19
N LEU A 43 -7.66 9.13 0.46
CA LEU A 43 -7.53 9.72 1.79
C LEU A 43 -6.85 8.79 2.80
N PRO A 44 -5.63 8.33 2.52
CA PRO A 44 -4.93 7.46 3.48
C PRO A 44 -4.54 8.24 4.73
N SER A 45 -4.64 7.59 5.87
CA SER A 45 -4.39 8.21 7.17
C SER A 45 -3.52 7.31 8.02
N VAL A 46 -2.48 7.88 8.61
CA VAL A 46 -1.62 7.14 9.54
C VAL A 46 -2.46 6.65 10.72
N GLY A 47 -2.27 5.38 11.07
CA GLY A 47 -3.05 4.76 12.14
C GLY A 47 -4.28 4.03 11.65
N GLU A 48 -4.64 4.20 10.40
CA GLU A 48 -5.81 3.56 9.83
C GLU A 48 -5.49 2.14 9.40
N ARG A 49 -6.43 1.24 9.62
CA ARG A 49 -6.29 -0.13 9.17
C ARG A 49 -6.69 -0.22 7.71
N LEU A 50 -5.87 -0.90 6.94
CA LEU A 50 -6.07 -1.01 5.50
C LEU A 50 -5.95 -2.46 5.05
N MET A 51 -6.84 -2.85 4.16
CA MET A 51 -6.76 -4.14 3.50
C MET A 51 -6.63 -3.91 2.01
N VAL A 52 -5.56 -4.44 1.42
CA VAL A 52 -5.29 -4.24 0.00
C VAL A 52 -5.21 -5.58 -0.70
N THR A 53 -5.77 -5.62 -1.89
CA THR A 53 -5.69 -6.78 -2.78
C THR A 53 -4.82 -6.40 -3.97
N GLY A 54 -3.79 -7.18 -4.21
CA GLY A 54 -2.89 -6.88 -5.30
C GLY A 54 -1.80 -7.91 -5.43
N ARG A 55 -0.66 -7.50 -5.89
CA ARG A 55 0.47 -8.41 -6.06
C ARG A 55 1.78 -7.68 -5.88
N TRP A 56 2.82 -8.48 -5.62
CA TRP A 56 4.16 -7.96 -5.42
C TRP A 56 4.80 -7.56 -6.73
N SER A 57 5.54 -6.48 -6.69
CA SER A 57 6.37 -6.05 -7.82
C SER A 57 7.67 -5.49 -7.28
N SER A 58 8.58 -5.17 -8.19
CA SER A 58 9.87 -4.59 -7.84
C SER A 58 9.99 -3.21 -8.47
N HIS A 59 10.56 -2.29 -7.71
CA HIS A 59 10.85 -0.96 -8.20
C HIS A 59 12.34 -0.69 -8.05
N ASN A 60 12.93 -0.04 -9.04
CA ASN A 60 14.38 0.19 -9.05
C ASN A 60 14.85 1.04 -7.86
N SER A 61 14.03 1.98 -7.43
CA SER A 61 14.41 2.89 -6.36
C SER A 61 13.97 2.42 -4.98
N TYR A 62 12.84 1.73 -4.89
CA TYR A 62 12.25 1.37 -3.61
C TYR A 62 12.33 -0.11 -3.29
N GLY A 63 12.78 -0.93 -4.23
CA GLY A 63 12.85 -2.36 -4.04
C GLY A 63 11.48 -3.02 -4.16
N LYS A 64 11.22 -3.97 -3.29
CA LYS A 64 9.99 -4.75 -3.34
C LYS A 64 8.81 -3.92 -2.82
N GLN A 65 7.72 -3.93 -3.56
CA GLN A 65 6.52 -3.19 -3.20
C GLN A 65 5.28 -3.98 -3.55
N PHE A 66 4.20 -3.71 -2.85
CA PHE A 66 2.91 -4.34 -3.09
C PHE A 66 2.02 -3.39 -3.87
N GLU A 67 1.65 -3.80 -5.08
CA GLU A 67 0.80 -2.99 -5.96
C GLU A 67 -0.66 -3.27 -5.67
N ASP A 68 -1.39 -2.25 -5.28
CA ASP A 68 -2.83 -2.34 -5.10
C ASP A 68 -3.49 -2.43 -6.47
N ARG A 69 -4.16 -3.52 -6.75
CA ARG A 69 -4.86 -3.75 -8.01
C ARG A 69 -6.34 -3.50 -7.90
N LYS A 70 -6.84 -3.51 -6.68
CA LYS A 70 -8.26 -3.33 -6.47
C LYS A 70 -8.43 -2.71 -5.09
N SER A 71 -8.54 -1.40 -5.06
CA SER A 71 -8.79 -0.75 -3.79
C SER A 71 -10.24 -0.92 -3.41
N VAL A 72 -10.44 -1.38 -2.20
CA VAL A 72 -11.77 -1.47 -1.61
C VAL A 72 -11.87 -0.35 -0.59
N VAL A 73 -12.77 0.51 -0.86
CA VAL A 73 -13.00 1.64 0.02
C VAL A 73 -14.18 1.32 0.93
#